data_49590323c76701398490de5ed377070a
#
_entry.id   49590323c76701398490de5ed377070a
#
_cell.length_a   1.000
_cell.length_b   1.000
_cell.length_c   1.000
_cell.angle_alpha   90.00
_cell.angle_beta   90.00
_cell.angle_gamma   90.00
#
_symmetry.space_group_name_H-M   'P 1'
#
loop_
_entity.id
_entity.type
_entity.pdbx_description
1 polymer ?
#
loop_
_entity_poly.entity_id
_entity_poly.type
_entity_poly.pdbx_seq_one_letter_code
_entity_poly.pdbx_strand_id
1 'polypeptide(L)'
;QSVKLSKILKDLGVDLIDCSSGGISPLQNIPVGSGYQIPFSETIKREANIQTSSVGMITTPNLADEIIRNNRADIVTIGREELRDPYFPLHAATELGIDLKYWPKQYSLAKPKVV
;
A
#
# COMPACT_ATOMS: atom_id res chain seq x y z
N GLN A 1 -12.68 15.85 8.60
CA GLN A 1 -13.94 15.19 8.18
C GLN A 1 -13.74 13.68 7.96
N SER A 2 -12.73 13.25 7.22
CA SER A 2 -12.48 11.84 6.91
C SER A 2 -12.22 10.99 8.16
N VAL A 3 -11.49 11.51 9.15
CA VAL A 3 -11.25 10.81 10.43
C VAL A 3 -12.57 10.58 11.17
N LYS A 4 -13.42 11.59 11.24
CA LYS A 4 -14.74 11.46 11.89
C LYS A 4 -15.63 10.44 11.19
N LEU A 5 -15.66 10.45 9.87
CA LEU A 5 -16.37 9.46 9.08
C LEU A 5 -15.82 8.05 9.32
N SER A 6 -14.50 7.91 9.36
CA SER A 6 -13.85 6.60 9.58
C SER A 6 -14.19 6.01 10.96
N LYS A 7 -14.31 6.84 11.99
CA LYS A 7 -14.79 6.40 13.32
C LYS A 7 -16.22 5.85 13.26
N ILE A 8 -17.11 6.54 12.57
CA ILE A 8 -18.51 6.11 12.40
C ILE A 8 -18.55 4.78 11.63
N LEU A 9 -17.81 4.68 10.53
CA LEU A 9 -17.74 3.47 9.73
C LEU A 9 -17.20 2.28 10.51
N LYS A 10 -16.19 2.49 11.36
CA LYS A 10 -15.67 1.47 12.26
C LYS A 10 -16.76 0.94 13.20
N ASP A 11 -17.52 1.84 13.81
CA ASP A 11 -18.62 1.47 14.73
C ASP A 11 -19.73 0.70 14.01
N LEU A 12 -19.90 0.93 12.71
CA LEU A 12 -20.81 0.20 11.83
C LEU A 12 -20.29 -1.14 11.31
N GLY A 13 -19.07 -1.53 11.67
CA GLY A 13 -18.49 -2.82 11.32
C GLY A 13 -17.52 -2.82 10.14
N VAL A 14 -17.06 -1.64 9.68
CA VAL A 14 -16.00 -1.56 8.67
C VAL A 14 -14.66 -1.90 9.30
N ASP A 15 -13.90 -2.79 8.67
CA ASP A 15 -12.63 -3.30 9.19
C ASP A 15 -11.42 -2.50 8.69
N LEU A 16 -11.48 -1.98 7.47
CA LEU A 16 -10.36 -1.31 6.83
C LEU A 16 -10.83 -0.15 5.93
N ILE A 17 -10.08 0.94 5.93
CA ILE A 17 -10.28 2.08 5.03
C ILE A 17 -9.16 2.13 4.00
N ASP A 18 -9.50 2.05 2.73
CA ASP A 18 -8.58 2.36 1.64
C ASP A 18 -8.53 3.87 1.41
N CYS A 19 -7.35 4.45 1.54
CA CYS A 19 -7.19 5.90 1.62
C CYS A 19 -6.67 6.48 0.31
N SER A 20 -7.57 7.01 -0.50
CA SER A 20 -7.27 7.70 -1.75
C SER A 20 -7.91 9.08 -1.82
N SER A 21 -7.48 9.90 -2.76
CA SER A 21 -8.03 11.23 -2.98
C SER A 21 -8.05 11.61 -4.46
N GLY A 22 -9.04 12.43 -4.85
CA GLY A 22 -9.15 12.97 -6.20
C GLY A 22 -9.57 11.94 -7.26
N GLY A 23 -9.43 12.33 -8.53
CA GLY A 23 -9.73 11.45 -9.67
C GLY A 23 -11.22 11.34 -10.02
N ILE A 24 -12.08 12.12 -9.40
CA ILE A 24 -13.53 12.11 -9.66
C ILE A 24 -13.88 12.88 -10.94
N SER A 25 -13.10 13.89 -11.26
CA SER A 25 -13.31 14.74 -12.42
C SER A 25 -12.03 14.93 -13.23
N PRO A 26 -12.10 14.89 -14.56
CA PRO A 26 -10.92 15.17 -15.41
C PRO A 26 -10.43 16.63 -15.29
N LEU A 27 -11.25 17.51 -14.71
CA LEU A 27 -10.89 18.91 -14.47
C LEU A 27 -10.10 19.13 -13.17
N GLN A 28 -9.94 18.10 -12.35
CA GLN A 28 -9.14 18.20 -11.13
C GLN A 28 -7.65 18.27 -11.47
N ASN A 29 -6.99 19.24 -10.85
CA ASN A 29 -5.53 19.31 -10.83
C ASN A 29 -5.04 18.75 -9.50
N ILE A 30 -4.57 17.50 -9.53
CA ILE A 30 -4.13 16.78 -8.34
C ILE A 30 -2.61 16.84 -8.30
N PRO A 31 -1.99 17.42 -7.25
CA PRO A 31 -0.55 17.34 -7.07
C PRO A 31 -0.17 15.90 -6.74
N VAL A 32 0.48 15.23 -7.69
CA VAL A 32 0.93 13.84 -7.54
C VAL A 32 2.44 13.78 -7.35
N GLY A 33 2.88 12.83 -6.55
CA GLY A 33 4.28 12.54 -6.28
C GLY A 33 4.41 11.19 -5.60
N SER A 34 5.62 10.71 -5.42
CA SER A 34 5.86 9.42 -4.75
C SER A 34 5.20 9.40 -3.37
N GLY A 35 4.28 8.45 -3.16
CA GLY A 35 3.59 8.29 -1.88
C GLY A 35 2.69 9.47 -1.47
N TYR A 36 2.19 10.26 -2.39
CA TYR A 36 1.47 11.51 -2.09
C TYR A 36 0.22 11.34 -1.22
N GLN A 37 -0.36 10.15 -1.14
CA GLN A 37 -1.54 9.86 -0.33
C GLN A 37 -1.24 9.15 1.00
N ILE A 38 0.02 8.80 1.28
CA ILE A 38 0.43 8.14 2.52
C ILE A 38 -0.01 8.90 3.78
N PRO A 39 0.10 10.25 3.85
CA PRO A 39 -0.37 11.00 5.02
C PRO A 39 -1.84 10.78 5.36
N PHE A 40 -2.67 10.47 4.39
CA PHE A 40 -4.10 10.22 4.61
C PHE A 40 -4.33 8.90 5.34
N SER A 41 -3.69 7.82 4.90
CA SER A 41 -3.78 6.51 5.57
C SER A 41 -3.20 6.56 6.98
N GLU A 42 -2.06 7.21 7.14
CA GLU A 42 -1.40 7.38 8.44
C GLU A 42 -2.29 8.13 9.44
N THR A 43 -2.88 9.24 9.01
CA THR A 43 -3.75 10.05 9.86
C THR A 43 -5.01 9.27 10.28
N ILE A 44 -5.68 8.62 9.34
CA ILE A 44 -6.88 7.84 9.62
C ILE A 44 -6.54 6.65 10.52
N LYS A 45 -5.47 5.93 10.25
CA LYS A 45 -5.03 4.82 11.09
C LYS A 45 -4.80 5.25 12.52
N ARG A 46 -4.07 6.33 12.72
CA ARG A 46 -3.70 6.82 14.04
C ARG A 46 -4.89 7.44 14.79
N GLU A 47 -5.68 8.28 14.14
CA GLU A 47 -6.72 9.08 14.79
C GLU A 47 -8.08 8.37 14.87
N ALA A 48 -8.41 7.51 13.92
CA ALA A 48 -9.64 6.70 13.97
C ALA A 48 -9.41 5.30 14.54
N ASN A 49 -8.17 4.89 14.76
CA ASN A 49 -7.81 3.56 15.25
C ASN A 49 -8.48 2.43 14.45
N ILE A 50 -8.37 2.51 13.13
CA ILE A 50 -8.87 1.54 12.18
C ILE A 50 -7.73 1.15 11.22
N GLN A 51 -7.77 -0.07 10.72
CA GLN A 51 -6.79 -0.49 9.70
C GLN A 51 -6.95 0.34 8.43
N THR A 52 -5.83 0.61 7.76
CA THR A 52 -5.82 1.39 6.53
C THR A 52 -5.00 0.72 5.43
N SER A 53 -5.41 0.99 4.20
CA SER A 53 -4.62 0.74 3.00
C SER A 53 -4.10 2.07 2.45
N SER A 54 -2.84 2.09 2.06
CA SER A 54 -2.21 3.25 1.41
C SER A 54 -1.98 2.96 -0.06
N VAL A 55 -2.35 3.92 -0.91
CA VAL A 55 -2.21 3.86 -2.36
C VAL A 55 -1.70 5.21 -2.88
N GLY A 56 -1.01 5.22 -3.99
CA GLY A 56 -0.64 6.45 -4.69
C GLY A 56 0.86 6.57 -4.97
N MET A 57 1.26 6.23 -6.20
CA MET A 57 2.64 6.25 -6.67
C MET A 57 3.65 5.56 -5.75
N ILE A 58 3.25 4.41 -5.23
CA ILE A 58 4.14 3.52 -4.50
C ILE A 58 4.77 2.60 -5.54
N THR A 59 6.04 2.84 -5.86
CA THR A 59 6.71 2.23 -7.02
C THR A 59 7.99 1.49 -6.65
N THR A 60 8.41 1.55 -5.37
CA THR A 60 9.62 0.89 -4.92
C THR A 60 9.36 -0.02 -3.73
N PRO A 61 10.10 -1.15 -3.63
CA PRO A 61 10.03 -2.03 -2.46
C PRO A 61 10.33 -1.31 -1.15
N ASN A 62 11.33 -0.44 -1.15
CA ASN A 62 11.72 0.30 0.05
C ASN A 62 10.60 1.22 0.57
N LEU A 63 9.89 1.93 -0.33
CA LEU A 63 8.77 2.77 0.07
C LEU A 63 7.61 1.92 0.61
N ALA A 64 7.29 0.81 -0.05
CA ALA A 64 6.24 -0.11 0.39
C ALA A 64 6.54 -0.68 1.79
N ASP A 65 7.78 -1.11 2.02
CA ASP A 65 8.24 -1.64 3.31
C ASP A 65 8.22 -0.54 4.41
N GLU A 66 8.67 0.67 4.08
CA GLU A 66 8.68 1.80 5.01
C GLU A 66 7.28 2.13 5.52
N ILE A 67 6.28 2.15 4.66
CA ILE A 67 4.89 2.41 5.03
C ILE A 67 4.40 1.43 6.10
N ILE A 68 4.66 0.15 5.90
CA ILE A 68 4.25 -0.90 6.84
C ILE A 68 5.09 -0.87 8.11
N ARG A 69 6.40 -0.79 7.98
CA ARG A 69 7.36 -0.83 9.09
C ARG A 69 7.20 0.35 10.04
N ASN A 70 6.89 1.52 9.52
CA ASN A 70 6.63 2.73 10.32
C ASN A 70 5.16 2.89 10.71
N ASN A 71 4.36 1.86 10.52
CA ASN A 71 2.96 1.82 10.96
C ASN A 71 2.10 2.93 10.36
N ARG A 72 2.38 3.30 9.11
CA ARG A 72 1.66 4.36 8.38
C ARG A 72 0.41 3.82 7.67
N ALA A 73 0.40 2.53 7.37
CA ALA A 73 -0.76 1.77 6.89
C ALA A 73 -0.57 0.29 7.24
N ASP A 74 -1.63 -0.50 7.11
CA ASP A 74 -1.60 -1.96 7.31
C ASP A 74 -1.40 -2.71 6.00
N ILE A 75 -1.86 -2.11 4.90
CA ILE A 75 -1.74 -2.66 3.54
C ILE A 75 -1.21 -1.58 2.61
N VAL A 76 -0.42 -2.01 1.64
CA VAL A 76 0.02 -1.19 0.51
C VAL A 76 -0.69 -1.67 -0.74
N THR A 77 -1.41 -0.77 -1.40
CA THR A 77 -2.08 -1.02 -2.66
C THR A 77 -1.26 -0.46 -3.81
N ILE A 78 -0.90 -1.32 -4.75
CA ILE A 78 -0.05 -0.98 -5.89
C ILE A 78 -0.85 -1.17 -7.17
N GLY A 79 -0.95 -0.11 -7.95
CA GLY A 79 -1.68 -0.14 -9.23
C GLY A 79 -0.75 -0.22 -10.43
N ARG A 80 -0.40 0.94 -10.99
CA ARG A 80 0.35 1.03 -12.26
C ARG A 80 1.72 0.36 -12.22
N GLU A 81 2.39 0.35 -11.08
CA GLU A 81 3.66 -0.35 -10.95
C GLU A 81 3.51 -1.86 -11.11
N GLU A 82 2.45 -2.44 -10.57
CA GLU A 82 2.19 -3.87 -10.74
C GLU A 82 1.75 -4.23 -12.16
N LEU A 83 1.18 -3.28 -12.91
CA LEU A 83 0.95 -3.45 -14.35
C LEU A 83 2.26 -3.46 -15.13
N ARG A 84 3.28 -2.71 -14.71
CA ARG A 84 4.62 -2.71 -15.30
C ARG A 84 5.43 -3.93 -14.90
N ASP A 85 5.28 -4.36 -13.64
CA ASP A 85 5.92 -5.52 -13.06
C ASP A 85 4.88 -6.40 -12.33
N PRO A 86 4.26 -7.36 -13.02
CA PRO A 86 3.26 -8.26 -12.43
C PRO A 86 3.79 -9.13 -11.29
N TYR A 87 5.10 -9.24 -11.14
CA TYR A 87 5.78 -9.97 -10.08
C TYR A 87 6.39 -9.05 -9.02
N PHE A 88 5.90 -7.82 -8.94
CA PHE A 88 6.40 -6.82 -7.99
C PHE A 88 6.56 -7.38 -6.55
N PRO A 89 5.60 -8.10 -5.97
CA PRO A 89 5.77 -8.63 -4.60
C PRO A 89 6.94 -9.59 -4.46
N LEU A 90 7.19 -10.43 -5.47
CA LEU A 90 8.31 -11.39 -5.46
C LEU A 90 9.66 -10.68 -5.65
N HIS A 91 9.71 -9.70 -6.55
CA HIS A 91 10.89 -8.87 -6.76
C HIS A 91 11.19 -8.02 -5.51
N ALA A 92 10.17 -7.42 -4.91
CA ALA A 92 10.30 -6.64 -3.69
C ALA A 92 10.87 -7.49 -2.55
N ALA A 93 10.35 -8.68 -2.32
CA ALA A 93 10.87 -9.58 -1.30
C ALA A 93 12.35 -9.91 -1.53
N THR A 94 12.73 -10.20 -2.78
CA THR A 94 14.13 -10.49 -3.13
C THR A 94 15.03 -9.29 -2.86
N GLU A 95 14.63 -8.10 -3.27
CA GLU A 95 15.38 -6.85 -3.07
C GLU A 95 15.53 -6.52 -1.58
N LEU A 96 14.49 -6.76 -0.79
CA LEU A 96 14.49 -6.54 0.67
C LEU A 96 15.16 -7.69 1.46
N GLY A 97 15.67 -8.71 0.79
CA GLY A 97 16.33 -9.84 1.45
C GLY A 97 15.39 -10.76 2.21
N ILE A 98 14.12 -10.82 1.82
CA ILE A 98 13.09 -11.62 2.46
C ILE A 98 12.90 -12.93 1.70
N ASP A 99 13.08 -14.06 2.36
CA ASP A 99 12.81 -15.38 1.80
C ASP A 99 11.32 -15.70 1.89
N LEU A 100 10.56 -15.34 0.84
CA LEU A 100 9.17 -15.71 0.75
C LEU A 100 9.03 -17.22 0.52
N LYS A 101 8.21 -17.86 1.34
CA LYS A 101 7.84 -19.27 1.16
C LYS A 101 6.88 -19.48 0.00
N TYR A 102 6.14 -18.44 -0.35
CA TYR A 102 5.21 -18.45 -1.48
C TYR A 102 5.94 -18.12 -2.77
N TRP A 103 6.06 -19.11 -3.63
CA TRP A 103 6.47 -18.98 -5.03
C TRP A 103 5.59 -19.89 -5.88
N PRO A 104 5.16 -19.45 -7.07
CA PRO A 104 4.46 -20.33 -7.99
C PRO A 104 5.34 -21.57 -8.27
N LYS A 105 4.77 -22.74 -8.15
CA LYS A 105 5.52 -24.00 -8.28
C LYS A 105 6.32 -24.08 -9.58
N GLN A 106 5.75 -23.53 -10.66
CA GLN A 106 6.38 -23.50 -11.99
C GLN A 106 7.64 -22.62 -12.05
N TYR A 107 7.77 -21.68 -11.13
CA TYR A 107 8.91 -20.74 -11.07
C TYR A 107 9.89 -21.06 -9.94
N SER A 108 9.72 -22.16 -9.23
CA SER A 108 10.54 -22.50 -8.07
C SER A 108 12.05 -22.60 -8.38
N LEU A 109 12.39 -23.08 -9.59
CA LEU A 109 13.79 -23.17 -10.03
C LEU A 109 14.43 -21.79 -10.28
N ALA A 110 13.62 -20.77 -10.55
CA ALA A 110 14.08 -19.41 -10.79
C ALA A 110 14.12 -18.57 -9.51
N LYS A 111 13.70 -19.12 -8.37
CA LYS A 111 13.70 -18.40 -7.09
C LYS A 111 15.13 -18.02 -6.71
N PRO A 112 15.43 -16.71 -6.54
CA PRO A 112 16.72 -16.28 -6.08
C PRO A 112 17.04 -16.84 -4.69
N LYS A 113 18.31 -17.14 -4.45
CA LYS A 113 18.78 -17.44 -3.10
C LYS A 113 18.91 -16.14 -2.33
N VAL A 114 18.21 -16.03 -1.24
CA VAL A 114 18.36 -14.93 -0.29
C VAL A 114 19.51 -15.27 0.63
N VAL A 115 20.48 -14.38 0.66
CA VAL A 115 21.71 -14.55 1.47
C VAL A 115 21.49 -13.93 2.85
#